data_5ed6ab9b693f70b8061f4174dae1a496
#
_entry.id   5ed6ab9b693f70b8061f4174dae1a496
#
_cell.length_a   1.000
_cell.length_b   1.000
_cell.length_c   1.000
_cell.angle_alpha   90.00
_cell.angle_beta   90.00
_cell.angle_gamma   90.00
#
_symmetry.space_group_name_H-M   'P 1'
#
loop_
_entity.id
_entity.type
_entity.pdbx_description
1 polymer ?
#
loop_
_entity_poly.entity_id
_entity_poly.type
_entity_poly.pdbx_seq_one_letter_code
_entity_poly.pdbx_strand_id
1 'polypeptide(L)'
;MSVFSSFNLNQCMKQTFLEEKMCLKLLNSIPLINYDEHTRRYSFNPMFDGFILQVLDEMPVDEVTKITLRAADTNLDDGNYFEAMKLYSHSKEYRKIYQHNIDFIDIYPYVIKQNKDVFTDIANHYWDIEKEGHYEFSLIICFSLLMFNEKHMVETLLTDITSDICKDSVLSDNKKNSYMAEIQFIKAFTEYNDFGKMREGFNIILSISKSPVNIIAGGFPFNYECPSIMMLYHRQSGALDKELETLEQCAPDYYRITNGHGKGFEALMRADVLYNRGDLDGAEILCQKAIYMADSRNQYAIYIAAYYILANIALYRGFNDQYKENMHKIEAVARRDTRKSKSLEKLSDICYACMYSDIEQQDKIAAWIKDQKKIEDSVNFFSLSFVNIVFGKYLILNREYHHFLGISGQLLGLNNLFSYILPQIYTYIYLAIANKETGETIKAHKFLKEAIKLAEPDRIYMPFVHNYSSISELMAETVIGHDNQGFIRNVIKISKGYEKGVKSIKKAGHALADYGLTVREADVAKLASQRFSNKEIAEQLFIAESTVKSNMKVIFNKLQINSRAELKNFFE
;
A
#
# COMPACT_ATOMS: atom_id res chain seq x y z
N MET A 1 -15.61 -27.64 -10.63
CA MET A 1 -15.79 -26.20 -10.24
C MET A 1 -15.24 -25.91 -8.85
N SER A 2 -15.20 -26.88 -7.98
CA SER A 2 -14.71 -26.80 -6.58
C SER A 2 -13.23 -26.39 -6.41
N VAL A 3 -12.42 -26.56 -7.43
CA VAL A 3 -11.01 -26.12 -7.44
C VAL A 3 -10.86 -24.60 -7.63
N PHE A 4 -11.95 -23.88 -7.88
CA PHE A 4 -11.97 -22.42 -7.95
C PHE A 4 -12.52 -21.83 -6.64
N SER A 5 -11.89 -20.83 -6.08
CA SER A 5 -12.44 -20.04 -4.97
C SER A 5 -13.72 -19.29 -5.39
N SER A 6 -13.73 -18.79 -6.62
CA SER A 6 -14.90 -18.25 -7.33
C SER A 6 -14.69 -18.40 -8.83
N PHE A 7 -15.78 -18.52 -9.60
CA PHE A 7 -15.70 -18.72 -11.04
C PHE A 7 -16.81 -17.97 -11.79
N ASN A 8 -16.58 -17.68 -13.05
CA ASN A 8 -17.58 -17.12 -13.94
C ASN A 8 -18.18 -18.22 -14.85
N LEU A 9 -19.20 -17.85 -15.62
CA LEU A 9 -19.89 -18.79 -16.51
C LEU A 9 -18.96 -19.37 -17.58
N ASN A 10 -18.02 -18.57 -18.12
CA ASN A 10 -17.06 -19.05 -19.12
C ASN A 10 -16.11 -20.10 -18.51
N GLN A 11 -15.63 -19.90 -17.29
CA GLN A 11 -14.84 -20.89 -16.56
C GLN A 11 -15.64 -22.18 -16.32
N CYS A 12 -16.93 -22.07 -15.99
CA CYS A 12 -17.81 -23.24 -15.87
C CYS A 12 -17.91 -24.03 -17.18
N MET A 13 -18.12 -23.34 -18.30
CA MET A 13 -18.19 -23.96 -19.62
C MET A 13 -16.87 -24.65 -20.01
N LYS A 14 -15.73 -23.97 -19.84
CA LYS A 14 -14.40 -24.52 -20.12
C LYS A 14 -14.11 -25.78 -19.27
N GLN A 15 -14.48 -25.75 -17.98
CA GLN A 15 -14.22 -26.84 -17.05
C GLN A 15 -15.12 -28.05 -17.26
N THR A 16 -16.39 -27.83 -17.58
CA THR A 16 -17.39 -28.89 -17.69
C THR A 16 -17.62 -29.39 -19.12
N PHE A 17 -17.16 -28.65 -20.15
CA PHE A 17 -17.45 -28.86 -21.57
C PHE A 17 -18.94 -28.79 -21.92
N LEU A 18 -19.74 -28.14 -21.06
CA LEU A 18 -21.17 -27.93 -21.30
C LEU A 18 -21.43 -26.61 -22.00
N GLU A 19 -22.49 -26.55 -22.78
CA GLU A 19 -22.98 -25.29 -23.36
C GLU A 19 -23.53 -24.35 -22.27
N GLU A 20 -23.54 -23.05 -22.54
CA GLU A 20 -23.98 -22.00 -21.63
C GLU A 20 -25.30 -22.29 -20.93
N LYS A 21 -26.33 -22.69 -21.72
CA LYS A 21 -27.66 -23.02 -21.21
C LYS A 21 -27.66 -24.18 -20.22
N MET A 22 -26.82 -25.16 -20.45
CA MET A 22 -26.66 -26.31 -19.55
C MET A 22 -25.91 -25.92 -18.27
N CYS A 23 -24.85 -25.12 -18.38
CA CYS A 23 -24.15 -24.58 -17.24
C CYS A 23 -25.08 -23.75 -16.34
N LEU A 24 -25.85 -22.82 -16.90
CA LEU A 24 -26.83 -22.02 -16.16
C LEU A 24 -27.89 -22.89 -15.46
N LYS A 25 -28.41 -23.92 -16.15
CA LYS A 25 -29.35 -24.85 -15.54
C LYS A 25 -28.73 -25.61 -14.37
N LEU A 26 -27.48 -26.04 -14.49
CA LEU A 26 -26.76 -26.75 -13.44
C LEU A 26 -26.53 -25.81 -12.23
N LEU A 27 -26.02 -24.63 -12.46
CA LEU A 27 -25.72 -23.64 -11.41
C LEU A 27 -26.97 -23.23 -10.63
N ASN A 28 -28.09 -23.05 -11.33
CA ASN A 28 -29.37 -22.70 -10.70
C ASN A 28 -30.03 -23.90 -9.96
N SER A 29 -29.58 -25.12 -10.22
CA SER A 29 -30.12 -26.33 -9.55
C SER A 29 -29.36 -26.67 -8.24
N ILE A 30 -28.21 -26.03 -7.99
CA ILE A 30 -27.39 -26.29 -6.80
C ILE A 30 -27.67 -25.20 -5.75
N PRO A 31 -28.38 -25.50 -4.65
CA PRO A 31 -28.84 -24.48 -3.70
C PRO A 31 -27.72 -23.85 -2.87
N LEU A 32 -26.48 -24.35 -2.96
CA LEU A 32 -25.33 -23.91 -2.19
C LEU A 32 -24.30 -23.12 -3.02
N ILE A 33 -24.71 -22.64 -4.19
CA ILE A 33 -23.93 -21.73 -5.03
C ILE A 33 -24.48 -20.31 -4.84
N ASN A 34 -23.62 -19.39 -4.46
CA ASN A 34 -23.89 -17.96 -4.36
C ASN A 34 -23.51 -17.29 -5.68
N TYR A 35 -24.31 -16.34 -6.15
CA TYR A 35 -23.99 -15.48 -7.28
C TYR A 35 -23.85 -14.04 -6.81
N ASP A 36 -22.71 -13.44 -7.11
CA ASP A 36 -22.44 -12.03 -6.84
C ASP A 36 -22.70 -11.22 -8.13
N GLU A 37 -23.74 -10.38 -8.10
CA GLU A 37 -24.16 -9.55 -9.25
C GLU A 37 -23.10 -8.50 -9.62
N HIS A 38 -22.33 -7.99 -8.66
CA HIS A 38 -21.32 -6.95 -8.92
C HIS A 38 -20.09 -7.52 -9.64
N THR A 39 -19.61 -8.66 -9.21
CA THR A 39 -18.46 -9.35 -9.82
C THR A 39 -18.85 -10.30 -10.93
N ARG A 40 -20.12 -10.64 -11.08
CA ARG A 40 -20.67 -11.66 -11.98
C ARG A 40 -19.99 -13.03 -11.81
N ARG A 41 -19.72 -13.39 -10.57
CA ARG A 41 -19.03 -14.63 -10.22
C ARG A 41 -19.91 -15.51 -9.33
N TYR A 42 -19.70 -16.81 -9.47
CA TYR A 42 -20.28 -17.84 -8.64
C TYR A 42 -19.26 -18.29 -7.60
N SER A 43 -19.70 -18.65 -6.40
CA SER A 43 -18.88 -19.26 -5.37
C SER A 43 -19.69 -20.32 -4.63
N PHE A 44 -19.05 -21.36 -4.13
CA PHE A 44 -19.70 -22.30 -3.23
C PHE A 44 -19.88 -21.66 -1.84
N ASN A 45 -20.94 -22.06 -1.15
CA ASN A 45 -21.10 -21.67 0.25
C ASN A 45 -19.97 -22.35 1.07
N PRO A 46 -19.25 -21.65 1.95
CA PRO A 46 -18.15 -22.21 2.74
C PRO A 46 -18.52 -23.46 3.55
N MET A 47 -19.79 -23.63 3.92
CA MET A 47 -20.26 -24.87 4.59
C MET A 47 -20.11 -26.11 3.68
N PHE A 48 -19.95 -25.93 2.39
CA PHE A 48 -19.81 -27.02 1.42
C PHE A 48 -18.35 -27.43 1.20
N ASP A 49 -17.40 -26.61 1.61
CA ASP A 49 -15.97 -26.84 1.36
C ASP A 49 -15.49 -28.18 1.94
N GLY A 50 -15.92 -28.52 3.16
CA GLY A 50 -15.59 -29.79 3.79
C GLY A 50 -16.13 -31.01 3.02
N PHE A 51 -17.35 -30.93 2.52
CA PHE A 51 -17.94 -31.99 1.69
C PHE A 51 -17.22 -32.13 0.35
N ILE A 52 -16.91 -31.01 -0.28
CA ILE A 52 -16.18 -30.99 -1.57
C ILE A 52 -14.79 -31.61 -1.41
N LEU A 53 -14.06 -31.25 -0.35
CA LEU A 53 -12.76 -31.84 -0.06
C LEU A 53 -12.86 -33.36 0.12
N GLN A 54 -13.85 -33.83 0.87
CA GLN A 54 -14.09 -35.27 1.02
C GLN A 54 -14.36 -35.95 -0.32
N VAL A 55 -15.19 -35.37 -1.20
CA VAL A 55 -15.46 -35.94 -2.53
C VAL A 55 -14.20 -35.98 -3.39
N LEU A 56 -13.35 -34.95 -3.32
CA LEU A 56 -12.07 -34.93 -4.04
C LEU A 56 -11.09 -36.00 -3.51
N ASP A 57 -11.06 -36.21 -2.19
CA ASP A 57 -10.22 -37.25 -1.55
C ASP A 57 -10.66 -38.66 -1.92
N GLU A 58 -11.94 -38.89 -2.19
CA GLU A 58 -12.50 -40.18 -2.64
C GLU A 58 -12.30 -40.43 -4.16
N MET A 59 -11.96 -39.41 -4.95
CA MET A 59 -11.73 -39.53 -6.39
C MET A 59 -10.33 -40.12 -6.69
N PRO A 60 -10.17 -40.83 -7.83
CA PRO A 60 -8.86 -41.22 -8.32
C PRO A 60 -7.92 -40.01 -8.50
N VAL A 61 -6.69 -40.15 -7.99
CA VAL A 61 -5.68 -39.05 -8.03
C VAL A 61 -5.49 -38.49 -9.45
N ASP A 62 -5.45 -39.38 -10.45
CA ASP A 62 -5.29 -38.95 -11.87
C ASP A 62 -6.46 -38.09 -12.37
N GLU A 63 -7.68 -38.34 -11.89
CA GLU A 63 -8.85 -37.53 -12.26
C GLU A 63 -8.82 -36.17 -11.58
N VAL A 64 -8.49 -36.13 -10.29
CA VAL A 64 -8.31 -34.88 -9.55
C VAL A 64 -7.22 -34.04 -10.19
N THR A 65 -6.09 -34.64 -10.54
CA THR A 65 -4.98 -33.96 -11.23
C THR A 65 -5.43 -33.37 -12.56
N LYS A 66 -6.16 -34.11 -13.40
CA LYS A 66 -6.69 -33.60 -14.68
C LYS A 66 -7.66 -32.42 -14.49
N ILE A 67 -8.53 -32.51 -13.49
CA ILE A 67 -9.47 -31.41 -13.16
C ILE A 67 -8.71 -30.16 -12.72
N THR A 68 -7.72 -30.33 -11.84
CA THR A 68 -6.90 -29.27 -11.30
C THR A 68 -6.06 -28.59 -12.40
N LEU A 69 -5.44 -29.37 -13.27
CA LEU A 69 -4.64 -28.83 -14.39
C LEU A 69 -5.51 -28.04 -15.39
N ARG A 70 -6.70 -28.54 -15.72
CA ARG A 70 -7.62 -27.79 -16.56
C ARG A 70 -8.06 -26.47 -15.93
N ALA A 71 -8.27 -26.47 -14.62
CA ALA A 71 -8.58 -25.25 -13.89
C ALA A 71 -7.39 -24.28 -13.88
N ALA A 72 -6.17 -24.79 -13.77
CA ALA A 72 -4.94 -24.00 -13.87
C ALA A 72 -4.80 -23.37 -15.27
N ASP A 73 -4.94 -24.16 -16.33
CA ASP A 73 -4.90 -23.67 -17.72
C ASP A 73 -5.99 -22.61 -17.95
N THR A 74 -7.20 -22.82 -17.43
CA THR A 74 -8.30 -21.84 -17.53
C THR A 74 -7.99 -20.52 -16.80
N ASN A 75 -7.42 -20.58 -15.60
CA ASN A 75 -7.02 -19.38 -14.86
C ASN A 75 -5.91 -18.63 -15.58
N LEU A 76 -4.97 -19.34 -16.17
CA LEU A 76 -3.87 -18.77 -16.94
C LEU A 76 -4.41 -17.99 -18.17
N ASP A 77 -5.30 -18.60 -18.96
CA ASP A 77 -5.96 -17.98 -20.11
C ASP A 77 -6.74 -16.71 -19.71
N ASP A 78 -7.35 -16.72 -18.53
CA ASP A 78 -8.12 -15.59 -18.00
C ASP A 78 -7.22 -14.53 -17.34
N GLY A 79 -5.88 -14.70 -17.32
CA GLY A 79 -4.90 -13.81 -16.69
C GLY A 79 -4.97 -13.83 -15.15
N ASN A 80 -5.46 -14.91 -14.55
CA ASN A 80 -5.45 -15.14 -13.10
C ASN A 80 -4.19 -15.92 -12.72
N TYR A 81 -3.02 -15.35 -12.99
CA TYR A 81 -1.72 -16.01 -12.93
C TYR A 81 -1.43 -16.67 -11.57
N PHE A 82 -1.70 -15.99 -10.47
CA PHE A 82 -1.42 -16.55 -9.14
C PHE A 82 -2.28 -17.78 -8.83
N GLU A 83 -3.56 -17.78 -9.18
CA GLU A 83 -4.43 -18.95 -9.00
C GLU A 83 -3.99 -20.11 -9.90
N ALA A 84 -3.51 -19.82 -11.12
CA ALA A 84 -2.91 -20.84 -11.97
C ALA A 84 -1.64 -21.42 -11.34
N MET A 85 -0.75 -20.58 -10.81
CA MET A 85 0.48 -20.99 -10.11
C MET A 85 0.18 -21.93 -8.93
N LYS A 86 -0.81 -21.59 -8.09
CA LYS A 86 -1.24 -22.45 -6.96
C LYS A 86 -1.68 -23.83 -7.42
N LEU A 87 -2.50 -23.88 -8.47
CA LEU A 87 -3.04 -25.14 -8.97
C LEU A 87 -1.97 -26.01 -9.64
N TYR A 88 -1.04 -25.40 -10.38
CA TYR A 88 0.11 -26.11 -10.95
C TYR A 88 1.06 -26.62 -9.86
N SER A 89 1.38 -25.81 -8.85
CA SER A 89 2.19 -26.21 -7.68
C SER A 89 1.55 -27.39 -6.96
N HIS A 90 0.24 -27.31 -6.66
CA HIS A 90 -0.51 -28.40 -6.04
C HIS A 90 -0.48 -29.70 -6.88
N SER A 91 -0.47 -29.60 -8.20
CA SER A 91 -0.39 -30.74 -9.13
C SER A 91 1.06 -31.14 -9.46
N LYS A 92 2.06 -30.48 -8.90
CA LYS A 92 3.50 -30.69 -9.15
C LYS A 92 3.92 -30.48 -10.61
N GLU A 93 3.15 -29.68 -11.35
CA GLU A 93 3.40 -29.35 -12.77
C GLU A 93 4.19 -28.05 -12.92
N TYR A 94 5.32 -27.95 -12.23
CA TYR A 94 6.15 -26.74 -12.16
C TYR A 94 6.66 -26.29 -13.53
N ARG A 95 6.95 -27.23 -14.46
CA ARG A 95 7.38 -26.89 -15.82
C ARG A 95 6.42 -25.93 -16.51
N LYS A 96 5.11 -26.12 -16.34
CA LYS A 96 4.09 -25.23 -16.92
C LYS A 96 4.19 -23.81 -16.37
N ILE A 97 4.48 -23.65 -15.08
CA ILE A 97 4.64 -22.32 -14.46
C ILE A 97 5.82 -21.58 -15.08
N TYR A 98 6.97 -22.25 -15.19
CA TYR A 98 8.21 -21.64 -15.67
C TYR A 98 8.23 -21.31 -17.17
N GLN A 99 7.33 -21.88 -17.95
CA GLN A 99 7.23 -21.63 -19.40
C GLN A 99 6.37 -20.40 -19.75
N HIS A 100 5.69 -19.79 -18.77
CA HIS A 100 4.83 -18.62 -19.01
C HIS A 100 5.53 -17.30 -18.68
N ASN A 101 5.33 -16.31 -19.55
CA ASN A 101 5.75 -14.93 -19.28
C ASN A 101 4.71 -14.29 -18.34
N ILE A 102 5.00 -14.33 -17.04
CA ILE A 102 4.20 -13.69 -16.00
C ILE A 102 4.97 -12.47 -15.53
N ASP A 103 4.34 -11.30 -15.58
CA ASP A 103 4.96 -10.08 -15.06
C ASP A 103 4.87 -10.05 -13.52
N PHE A 104 5.90 -9.51 -12.87
CA PHE A 104 5.91 -9.39 -11.40
C PHE A 104 4.72 -8.61 -10.87
N ILE A 105 4.26 -7.58 -11.59
CA ILE A 105 3.10 -6.77 -11.20
C ILE A 105 1.81 -7.59 -11.09
N ASP A 106 1.66 -8.65 -11.89
CA ASP A 106 0.46 -9.49 -11.88
C ASP A 106 0.38 -10.41 -10.65
N ILE A 107 1.54 -10.76 -10.08
CA ILE A 107 1.60 -11.61 -8.88
C ILE A 107 1.89 -10.80 -7.60
N TYR A 108 2.36 -9.56 -7.72
CA TYR A 108 2.69 -8.71 -6.57
C TYR A 108 1.59 -8.59 -5.52
N PRO A 109 0.28 -8.45 -5.86
CA PRO A 109 -0.79 -8.40 -4.86
C PRO A 109 -0.89 -9.63 -3.97
N TYR A 110 -0.30 -10.74 -4.41
CA TYR A 110 -0.29 -12.03 -3.71
C TYR A 110 1.03 -12.29 -2.97
N VAL A 111 2.02 -11.39 -3.07
CA VAL A 111 3.28 -11.45 -2.31
C VAL A 111 3.01 -10.93 -0.90
N ILE A 112 2.21 -11.68 -0.15
CA ILE A 112 1.79 -11.43 1.22
C ILE A 112 1.99 -12.69 2.06
N LYS A 113 2.08 -12.53 3.38
CA LYS A 113 2.47 -13.58 4.34
C LYS A 113 1.78 -14.92 4.13
N GLN A 114 0.46 -14.91 3.93
CA GLN A 114 -0.35 -16.14 3.79
C GLN A 114 -0.04 -16.96 2.53
N ASN A 115 0.61 -16.37 1.53
CA ASN A 115 0.92 -17.03 0.26
C ASN A 115 2.39 -17.45 0.15
N LYS A 116 3.21 -17.18 1.17
CA LYS A 116 4.65 -17.48 1.18
C LYS A 116 4.96 -18.91 0.76
N ASP A 117 4.18 -19.86 1.26
CA ASP A 117 4.40 -21.30 1.03
C ASP A 117 4.32 -21.67 -0.45
N VAL A 118 3.43 -21.04 -1.22
CA VAL A 118 3.33 -21.26 -2.68
C VAL A 118 4.61 -20.83 -3.40
N PHE A 119 5.13 -19.65 -3.07
CA PHE A 119 6.38 -19.15 -3.68
C PHE A 119 7.59 -19.99 -3.27
N THR A 120 7.64 -20.43 -2.01
CA THR A 120 8.70 -21.28 -1.48
C THR A 120 8.65 -22.67 -2.12
N ASP A 121 7.47 -23.25 -2.28
CA ASP A 121 7.29 -24.54 -2.95
C ASP A 121 7.77 -24.49 -4.41
N ILE A 122 7.35 -23.48 -5.17
CA ILE A 122 7.80 -23.27 -6.56
C ILE A 122 9.32 -23.11 -6.61
N ALA A 123 9.90 -22.34 -5.71
CA ALA A 123 11.35 -22.11 -5.65
C ALA A 123 12.14 -23.41 -5.37
N ASN A 124 11.64 -24.25 -4.47
CA ASN A 124 12.28 -25.53 -4.11
C ASN A 124 12.34 -26.51 -5.30
N HIS A 125 11.47 -26.36 -6.29
CA HIS A 125 11.44 -27.18 -7.48
C HIS A 125 12.14 -26.56 -8.70
N TYR A 126 12.94 -25.50 -8.48
CA TYR A 126 13.74 -24.87 -9.53
C TYR A 126 14.67 -25.88 -10.22
N TRP A 127 15.30 -26.77 -9.46
CA TRP A 127 16.32 -27.72 -9.97
C TRP A 127 15.73 -28.91 -10.74
N ASP A 128 14.42 -29.16 -10.60
CA ASP A 128 13.73 -30.28 -11.23
C ASP A 128 13.30 -30.00 -12.66
N ILE A 129 13.59 -28.79 -13.21
CA ILE A 129 13.03 -28.30 -14.47
C ILE A 129 14.13 -27.89 -15.44
N GLU A 130 14.02 -28.32 -16.69
CA GLU A 130 14.81 -27.81 -17.81
C GLU A 130 14.28 -26.42 -18.21
N LYS A 131 15.16 -25.41 -18.23
CA LYS A 131 14.78 -23.99 -18.38
C LYS A 131 15.29 -23.35 -19.65
N GLU A 132 16.01 -24.05 -20.51
CA GLU A 132 16.71 -23.54 -21.70
C GLU A 132 16.16 -22.22 -22.24
N GLY A 133 16.91 -21.13 -22.04
CA GLY A 133 16.56 -19.79 -22.53
C GLY A 133 15.49 -19.01 -21.76
N HIS A 134 14.85 -19.61 -20.74
CA HIS A 134 13.69 -19.04 -20.02
C HIS A 134 13.95 -18.87 -18.52
N TYR A 135 14.61 -17.78 -18.12
CA TYR A 135 14.96 -17.50 -16.73
C TYR A 135 14.11 -16.38 -16.09
N GLU A 136 13.26 -15.72 -16.86
CA GLU A 136 12.46 -14.57 -16.41
C GLU A 136 11.65 -14.90 -15.17
N PHE A 137 10.89 -15.99 -15.22
CA PHE A 137 10.02 -16.37 -14.11
C PHE A 137 10.82 -16.77 -12.86
N SER A 138 11.98 -17.43 -13.03
CA SER A 138 12.89 -17.75 -11.92
C SER A 138 13.36 -16.50 -11.17
N LEU A 139 13.67 -15.42 -11.91
CA LEU A 139 14.08 -14.14 -11.33
C LEU A 139 12.92 -13.45 -10.61
N ILE A 140 11.69 -13.56 -11.14
CA ILE A 140 10.47 -13.08 -10.49
C ILE A 140 10.22 -13.81 -9.17
N ILE A 141 10.42 -15.14 -9.12
CA ILE A 141 10.34 -15.91 -7.87
C ILE A 141 11.40 -15.45 -6.88
N CYS A 142 12.67 -15.24 -7.31
CA CYS A 142 13.71 -14.69 -6.44
C CYS A 142 13.31 -13.33 -5.85
N PHE A 143 12.78 -12.43 -6.68
CA PHE A 143 12.35 -11.12 -6.21
C PHE A 143 11.13 -11.21 -5.26
N SER A 144 10.20 -12.13 -5.52
CA SER A 144 9.07 -12.41 -4.62
C SER A 144 9.53 -12.94 -3.27
N LEU A 145 10.48 -13.88 -3.25
CA LEU A 145 11.07 -14.42 -2.01
C LEU A 145 11.80 -13.35 -1.20
N LEU A 146 12.44 -12.40 -1.87
CA LEU A 146 13.07 -11.26 -1.20
C LEU A 146 12.02 -10.41 -0.45
N MET A 147 10.81 -10.26 -1.02
CA MET A 147 9.68 -9.58 -0.36
C MET A 147 9.20 -10.30 0.90
N PHE A 148 9.46 -11.59 1.04
CA PHE A 148 9.23 -12.39 2.26
C PHE A 148 10.44 -12.43 3.21
N ASN A 149 11.52 -11.69 2.90
CA ASN A 149 12.79 -11.71 3.64
C ASN A 149 13.52 -13.06 3.64
N GLU A 150 13.32 -13.89 2.59
CA GLU A 150 13.98 -15.19 2.40
C GLU A 150 15.37 -15.03 1.74
N LYS A 151 16.23 -14.17 2.30
CA LYS A 151 17.52 -13.78 1.72
C LYS A 151 18.42 -14.96 1.39
N HIS A 152 18.53 -15.94 2.28
CA HIS A 152 19.39 -17.12 2.08
C HIS A 152 18.95 -17.95 0.87
N MET A 153 17.62 -18.19 0.73
CA MET A 153 17.07 -18.91 -0.41
C MET A 153 17.31 -18.14 -1.72
N VAL A 154 17.13 -16.82 -1.69
CA VAL A 154 17.39 -15.95 -2.85
C VAL A 154 18.86 -16.03 -3.28
N GLU A 155 19.82 -15.93 -2.36
CA GLU A 155 21.25 -16.02 -2.66
C GLU A 155 21.62 -17.36 -3.29
N THR A 156 21.09 -18.46 -2.77
CA THR A 156 21.31 -19.80 -3.33
C THR A 156 20.77 -19.91 -4.74
N LEU A 157 19.49 -19.53 -4.95
CA LEU A 157 18.85 -19.57 -6.27
C LEU A 157 19.56 -18.68 -7.28
N LEU A 158 19.94 -17.44 -6.91
CA LEU A 158 20.65 -16.54 -7.81
C LEU A 158 22.03 -17.08 -8.23
N THR A 159 22.68 -17.84 -7.34
CA THR A 159 23.97 -18.49 -7.67
C THR A 159 23.76 -19.57 -8.73
N ASP A 160 22.74 -20.42 -8.56
CA ASP A 160 22.45 -21.51 -9.51
C ASP A 160 21.91 -20.96 -10.84
N ILE A 161 20.98 -20.00 -10.81
CA ILE A 161 20.50 -19.30 -12.02
C ILE A 161 21.66 -18.68 -12.79
N THR A 162 22.61 -18.03 -12.10
CA THR A 162 23.81 -17.45 -12.72
C THR A 162 24.63 -18.53 -13.43
N SER A 163 24.85 -19.67 -12.76
CA SER A 163 25.59 -20.81 -13.33
C SER A 163 24.91 -21.37 -14.58
N ASP A 164 23.58 -21.53 -14.51
CA ASP A 164 22.78 -22.07 -15.63
C ASP A 164 22.81 -21.11 -16.84
N ILE A 165 22.61 -19.81 -16.64
CA ILE A 165 22.70 -18.79 -17.70
C ILE A 165 24.08 -18.77 -18.36
N CYS A 166 25.16 -18.89 -17.59
CA CYS A 166 26.50 -18.94 -18.12
C CYS A 166 26.75 -20.16 -19.05
N LYS A 167 26.20 -21.32 -18.67
CA LYS A 167 26.35 -22.57 -19.42
C LYS A 167 25.36 -22.69 -20.58
N ASP A 168 24.29 -21.93 -20.60
CA ASP A 168 23.25 -22.00 -21.62
C ASP A 168 23.81 -21.55 -22.98
N SER A 169 23.89 -22.48 -23.94
CA SER A 169 24.40 -22.24 -25.28
C SER A 169 23.36 -21.63 -26.25
N VAL A 170 22.09 -21.64 -25.89
CA VAL A 170 20.98 -21.07 -26.69
C VAL A 170 20.93 -19.55 -26.55
N LEU A 171 21.39 -19.02 -25.42
CA LEU A 171 21.34 -17.60 -25.14
C LEU A 171 22.47 -16.83 -25.87
N SER A 172 22.06 -15.74 -26.53
CA SER A 172 23.02 -14.74 -27.01
C SER A 172 23.68 -13.97 -25.86
N ASP A 173 24.88 -13.44 -26.06
CA ASP A 173 25.58 -12.63 -25.05
C ASP A 173 24.76 -11.44 -24.58
N ASN A 174 24.00 -10.79 -25.46
CA ASN A 174 23.10 -9.68 -25.07
C ASN A 174 21.99 -10.15 -24.11
N LYS A 175 21.43 -11.34 -24.34
CA LYS A 175 20.38 -11.89 -23.46
C LYS A 175 20.96 -12.32 -22.12
N LYS A 176 22.19 -12.93 -22.13
CA LYS A 176 22.92 -13.24 -20.88
C LYS A 176 23.17 -11.98 -20.06
N ASN A 177 23.66 -10.91 -20.70
CA ASN A 177 23.91 -9.64 -20.03
C ASN A 177 22.61 -9.03 -19.47
N SER A 178 21.48 -9.17 -20.18
CA SER A 178 20.18 -8.73 -19.66
C SER A 178 19.80 -9.49 -18.39
N TYR A 179 19.91 -10.81 -18.36
CA TYR A 179 19.63 -11.61 -17.16
C TYR A 179 20.61 -11.30 -16.03
N MET A 180 21.90 -11.08 -16.33
CA MET A 180 22.88 -10.69 -15.31
C MET A 180 22.56 -9.31 -14.71
N ALA A 181 21.99 -8.40 -15.49
CA ALA A 181 21.51 -7.11 -14.98
C ALA A 181 20.32 -7.29 -14.00
N GLU A 182 19.36 -8.16 -14.33
CA GLU A 182 18.25 -8.51 -13.42
C GLU A 182 18.76 -9.15 -12.12
N ILE A 183 19.72 -10.09 -12.22
CA ILE A 183 20.36 -10.72 -11.05
C ILE A 183 21.04 -9.66 -10.16
N GLN A 184 21.80 -8.74 -10.75
CA GLN A 184 22.44 -7.67 -9.99
C GLN A 184 21.43 -6.71 -9.37
N PHE A 185 20.29 -6.48 -10.03
CA PHE A 185 19.20 -5.70 -9.48
C PHE A 185 18.61 -6.36 -8.23
N ILE A 186 18.29 -7.67 -8.31
CA ILE A 186 17.78 -8.43 -7.16
C ILE A 186 18.80 -8.43 -6.01
N LYS A 187 20.12 -8.64 -6.33
CA LYS A 187 21.19 -8.57 -5.33
C LYS A 187 21.27 -7.19 -4.67
N ALA A 188 21.14 -6.10 -5.43
CA ALA A 188 21.11 -4.75 -4.85
C ALA A 188 19.93 -4.59 -3.86
N PHE A 189 18.80 -5.22 -4.12
CA PHE A 189 17.63 -5.19 -3.24
C PHE A 189 17.74 -6.11 -2.00
N THR A 190 18.74 -7.02 -1.89
CA THR A 190 19.04 -7.69 -0.62
C THR A 190 19.55 -6.70 0.43
N GLU A 191 20.13 -5.58 -0.01
CA GLU A 191 20.54 -4.43 0.80
C GLU A 191 19.47 -3.31 0.78
N TYR A 192 18.20 -3.71 0.62
CA TYR A 192 17.06 -2.79 0.61
C TYR A 192 17.18 -1.76 1.74
N ASN A 193 16.79 -0.53 1.43
CA ASN A 193 16.87 0.68 2.25
C ASN A 193 18.30 1.22 2.55
N ASP A 194 19.35 0.65 1.93
CA ASP A 194 20.71 1.20 1.96
C ASP A 194 21.13 1.65 0.55
N PHE A 195 20.79 2.88 0.17
CA PHE A 195 21.11 3.40 -1.17
C PHE A 195 22.61 3.45 -1.46
N GLY A 196 23.46 3.57 -0.43
CA GLY A 196 24.92 3.52 -0.61
C GLY A 196 25.36 2.17 -1.17
N LYS A 197 24.90 1.09 -0.56
CA LYS A 197 25.19 -0.28 -1.02
C LYS A 197 24.45 -0.63 -2.32
N MET A 198 23.19 -0.24 -2.45
CA MET A 198 22.42 -0.47 -3.68
C MET A 198 23.08 0.16 -4.90
N ARG A 199 23.71 1.32 -4.75
CA ARG A 199 24.42 2.02 -5.82
C ARG A 199 25.57 1.22 -6.42
N GLU A 200 26.25 0.40 -5.63
CA GLU A 200 27.30 -0.49 -6.15
C GLU A 200 26.72 -1.47 -7.17
N GLY A 201 25.58 -2.07 -6.86
CA GLY A 201 24.83 -2.93 -7.79
C GLY A 201 24.36 -2.16 -9.04
N PHE A 202 23.87 -0.93 -8.89
CA PHE A 202 23.44 -0.09 -10.03
C PHE A 202 24.59 0.23 -10.98
N ASN A 203 25.78 0.52 -10.46
CA ASN A 203 26.98 0.74 -11.27
C ASN A 203 27.38 -0.50 -12.08
N ILE A 204 27.26 -1.69 -11.48
CA ILE A 204 27.50 -2.95 -12.19
C ILE A 204 26.48 -3.11 -13.34
N ILE A 205 25.20 -2.91 -13.08
CA ILE A 205 24.14 -3.00 -14.10
C ILE A 205 24.46 -2.06 -15.28
N LEU A 206 24.80 -0.81 -15.00
CA LEU A 206 25.14 0.19 -16.02
C LEU A 206 26.36 -0.18 -16.85
N SER A 207 27.29 -0.99 -16.32
CA SER A 207 28.48 -1.45 -17.02
C SER A 207 28.22 -2.63 -17.97
N ILE A 208 27.23 -3.50 -17.63
CA ILE A 208 26.99 -4.76 -18.37
C ILE A 208 25.78 -4.69 -19.31
N SER A 209 24.79 -3.81 -19.04
CA SER A 209 23.58 -3.71 -19.84
C SER A 209 23.27 -2.26 -20.24
N LYS A 210 22.87 -2.07 -21.52
CA LYS A 210 22.33 -0.81 -22.03
C LYS A 210 20.79 -0.77 -21.90
N SER A 211 20.16 -1.92 -21.71
CA SER A 211 18.72 -2.05 -21.57
C SER A 211 18.32 -1.94 -20.09
N PRO A 212 17.19 -1.32 -19.79
CA PRO A 212 16.64 -1.33 -18.44
C PRO A 212 16.31 -2.75 -17.97
N VAL A 213 16.26 -2.94 -16.65
CA VAL A 213 15.73 -4.16 -16.03
C VAL A 213 14.22 -4.23 -16.18
N ASN A 214 13.66 -5.44 -16.33
CA ASN A 214 12.25 -5.66 -16.60
C ASN A 214 11.47 -6.08 -15.34
N ILE A 215 12.14 -6.62 -14.32
CA ILE A 215 11.50 -7.23 -13.15
C ILE A 215 10.53 -6.31 -12.43
N ILE A 216 10.77 -4.99 -12.46
CA ILE A 216 9.89 -3.96 -11.89
C ILE A 216 9.24 -3.07 -12.96
N ALA A 217 9.33 -3.46 -14.23
CA ALA A 217 8.63 -2.76 -15.31
C ALA A 217 7.11 -2.81 -15.09
N GLY A 218 6.38 -1.96 -15.80
CA GLY A 218 4.91 -2.06 -15.85
C GLY A 218 4.15 -1.41 -14.70
N GLY A 219 4.80 -0.58 -13.83
CA GLY A 219 4.11 0.27 -12.85
C GLY A 219 4.01 -0.32 -11.44
N PHE A 220 4.89 -1.23 -11.10
CA PHE A 220 5.13 -1.62 -9.71
C PHE A 220 5.26 -0.36 -8.82
N PRO A 221 4.63 -0.29 -7.63
CA PRO A 221 4.71 0.89 -6.77
C PRO A 221 6.09 1.00 -6.12
N PHE A 222 6.85 2.04 -6.46
CA PHE A 222 8.18 2.32 -5.87
C PHE A 222 8.16 2.30 -4.34
N ASN A 223 7.10 2.79 -3.75
CA ASN A 223 6.95 2.95 -2.31
C ASN A 223 6.31 1.74 -1.59
N TYR A 224 6.20 0.59 -2.23
CA TYR A 224 5.65 -0.64 -1.63
C TYR A 224 4.30 -0.44 -0.91
N GLU A 225 3.42 0.41 -1.42
CA GLU A 225 2.14 0.80 -0.79
C GLU A 225 2.30 1.61 0.51
N CYS A 226 3.45 2.24 0.76
CA CYS A 226 3.68 3.12 1.90
C CYS A 226 3.62 4.59 1.47
N PRO A 227 2.83 5.48 2.09
CA PRO A 227 2.77 6.88 1.70
C PRO A 227 3.97 7.71 2.16
N SER A 228 4.87 7.16 3.00
CA SER A 228 6.07 7.83 3.49
C SER A 228 7.33 7.20 2.89
N ILE A 229 8.05 7.96 2.08
CA ILE A 229 9.36 7.54 1.56
C ILE A 229 10.42 7.63 2.65
N MET A 230 10.34 8.62 3.53
CA MET A 230 11.24 8.76 4.67
C MET A 230 11.17 7.53 5.57
N MET A 231 9.98 6.98 5.84
CA MET A 231 9.86 5.76 6.64
C MET A 231 10.69 4.61 6.07
N LEU A 232 10.66 4.44 4.75
CA LEU A 232 11.33 3.31 4.09
C LEU A 232 12.86 3.42 4.13
N TYR A 233 13.42 4.63 4.14
CA TYR A 233 14.85 4.85 3.89
C TYR A 233 15.59 5.58 5.02
N HIS A 234 14.91 6.03 6.08
CA HIS A 234 15.56 6.55 7.29
C HIS A 234 15.80 5.44 8.31
N ARG A 235 17.06 5.04 8.46
CA ARG A 235 17.48 3.87 9.22
C ARG A 235 18.27 4.16 10.50
N GLN A 236 18.88 5.32 10.58
CA GLN A 236 19.75 5.68 11.70
C GLN A 236 19.44 7.09 12.18
N SER A 237 19.07 7.23 13.46
CA SER A 237 18.86 8.53 14.08
C SER A 237 20.13 9.40 13.97
N GLY A 238 19.96 10.64 13.55
CA GLY A 238 21.03 11.59 13.27
C GLY A 238 21.67 11.47 11.88
N ALA A 239 21.22 10.53 11.03
CA ALA A 239 21.78 10.32 9.70
C ALA A 239 20.85 10.76 8.56
N LEU A 240 19.65 11.29 8.85
CA LEU A 240 18.61 11.54 7.86
C LEU A 240 19.06 12.45 6.69
N ASP A 241 19.80 13.53 6.98
CA ASP A 241 20.30 14.42 5.92
C ASP A 241 21.28 13.70 4.98
N LYS A 242 22.20 12.87 5.53
CA LYS A 242 23.13 12.06 4.74
C LYS A 242 22.42 10.97 3.94
N GLU A 243 21.43 10.31 4.53
CA GLU A 243 20.63 9.28 3.84
C GLU A 243 19.84 9.90 2.69
N LEU A 244 19.26 11.10 2.88
CA LEU A 244 18.56 11.85 1.84
C LEU A 244 19.51 12.26 0.70
N GLU A 245 20.68 12.81 0.99
CA GLU A 245 21.70 13.15 -0.01
C GLU A 245 22.15 11.93 -0.80
N THR A 246 22.38 10.80 -0.14
CA THR A 246 22.75 9.55 -0.78
C THR A 246 21.68 9.06 -1.75
N LEU A 247 20.40 9.10 -1.32
CA LEU A 247 19.25 8.73 -2.14
C LEU A 247 19.16 9.63 -3.38
N GLU A 248 19.29 10.95 -3.22
CA GLU A 248 19.24 11.91 -4.33
C GLU A 248 20.37 11.71 -5.34
N GLN A 249 21.56 11.35 -4.88
CA GLN A 249 22.71 11.04 -5.75
C GLN A 249 22.51 9.72 -6.51
N CYS A 250 21.77 8.76 -5.96
CA CYS A 250 21.50 7.47 -6.60
C CYS A 250 20.31 7.53 -7.58
N ALA A 251 19.40 8.48 -7.43
CA ALA A 251 18.16 8.55 -8.20
C ALA A 251 18.39 8.57 -9.74
N PRO A 252 19.32 9.34 -10.31
CA PRO A 252 19.57 9.34 -11.76
C PRO A 252 19.98 7.96 -12.30
N ASP A 253 20.85 7.23 -11.59
CA ASP A 253 21.29 5.89 -11.97
C ASP A 253 20.15 4.90 -11.89
N TYR A 254 19.35 4.96 -10.81
CA TYR A 254 18.15 4.16 -10.65
C TYR A 254 17.16 4.38 -11.80
N TYR A 255 16.89 5.63 -12.18
CA TYR A 255 15.98 5.93 -13.31
C TYR A 255 16.48 5.38 -14.64
N ARG A 256 17.79 5.38 -14.86
CA ARG A 256 18.39 4.79 -16.09
C ARG A 256 18.19 3.30 -16.14
N ILE A 257 18.50 2.58 -15.07
CA ILE A 257 18.40 1.11 -15.04
C ILE A 257 16.96 0.60 -15.00
N THR A 258 15.98 1.43 -14.62
CA THR A 258 14.57 1.03 -14.43
C THR A 258 13.58 1.70 -15.38
N ASN A 259 14.09 2.36 -16.43
CA ASN A 259 13.25 3.13 -17.36
C ASN A 259 12.34 4.17 -16.69
N GLY A 260 12.83 4.80 -15.60
CA GLY A 260 12.14 5.86 -14.89
C GLY A 260 11.10 5.39 -13.87
N HIS A 261 11.15 4.12 -13.44
CA HIS A 261 10.35 3.65 -12.32
C HIS A 261 10.58 4.50 -11.08
N GLY A 262 9.51 4.85 -10.36
CA GLY A 262 9.55 5.69 -9.16
C GLY A 262 9.92 7.16 -9.41
N LYS A 263 9.99 7.64 -10.66
CA LYS A 263 10.44 8.98 -10.97
C LYS A 263 9.72 10.04 -10.14
N GLY A 264 10.51 10.87 -9.41
CA GLY A 264 10.04 11.87 -8.45
C GLY A 264 10.17 11.43 -6.98
N PHE A 265 10.61 10.20 -6.70
CA PHE A 265 10.72 9.71 -5.33
C PHE A 265 11.71 10.52 -4.48
N GLU A 266 12.78 11.07 -5.08
CA GLU A 266 13.77 11.88 -4.36
C GLU A 266 13.19 13.22 -3.91
N ALA A 267 12.37 13.85 -4.78
CA ALA A 267 11.67 15.08 -4.41
C ALA A 267 10.60 14.79 -3.35
N LEU A 268 9.93 13.65 -3.44
CA LEU A 268 8.92 13.21 -2.48
C LEU A 268 9.55 12.88 -1.11
N MET A 269 10.71 12.20 -1.06
CA MET A 269 11.41 11.94 0.20
C MET A 269 11.81 13.26 0.87
N ARG A 270 12.37 14.22 0.12
CA ARG A 270 12.71 15.54 0.67
C ARG A 270 11.47 16.29 1.16
N ALA A 271 10.34 16.19 0.46
CA ALA A 271 9.06 16.75 0.89
C ALA A 271 8.59 16.14 2.22
N ASP A 272 8.67 14.82 2.36
CA ASP A 272 8.31 14.07 3.56
C ASP A 272 9.20 14.47 4.75
N VAL A 273 10.51 14.60 4.53
CA VAL A 273 11.46 15.10 5.55
C VAL A 273 11.11 16.52 5.99
N LEU A 274 10.88 17.44 5.05
CA LEU A 274 10.53 18.84 5.38
C LEU A 274 9.19 18.92 6.11
N TYR A 275 8.19 18.15 5.69
CA TYR A 275 6.91 18.03 6.41
C TYR A 275 7.14 17.58 7.86
N ASN A 276 7.89 16.51 8.07
CA ASN A 276 8.18 16.00 9.42
C ASN A 276 9.00 16.97 10.28
N ARG A 277 9.74 17.89 9.66
CA ARG A 277 10.47 19.00 10.32
C ARG A 277 9.63 20.27 10.50
N GLY A 278 8.38 20.28 10.02
CA GLY A 278 7.47 21.42 10.14
C GLY A 278 7.71 22.54 9.12
N ASP A 279 8.54 22.32 8.10
CA ASP A 279 8.68 23.21 6.94
C ASP A 279 7.62 22.85 5.89
N LEU A 280 6.43 23.39 6.09
CA LEU A 280 5.26 23.06 5.26
C LEU A 280 5.33 23.67 3.87
N ASP A 281 5.91 24.88 3.74
CA ASP A 281 6.00 25.57 2.46
C ASP A 281 7.04 24.88 1.55
N GLY A 282 8.19 24.52 2.11
CA GLY A 282 9.19 23.73 1.39
C GLY A 282 8.66 22.36 0.98
N ALA A 283 7.93 21.69 1.87
CA ALA A 283 7.29 20.38 1.57
C ALA A 283 6.27 20.50 0.44
N GLU A 284 5.41 21.53 0.44
CA GLU A 284 4.42 21.77 -0.61
C GLU A 284 5.05 21.94 -1.99
N ILE A 285 6.09 22.78 -2.09
CA ILE A 285 6.82 23.01 -3.35
C ILE A 285 7.39 21.69 -3.89
N LEU A 286 7.99 20.89 -3.03
CA LEU A 286 8.60 19.61 -3.43
C LEU A 286 7.57 18.55 -3.78
N CYS A 287 6.39 18.54 -3.15
CA CYS A 287 5.28 17.68 -3.57
C CYS A 287 4.84 18.01 -5.00
N GLN A 288 4.71 19.30 -5.36
CA GLN A 288 4.37 19.71 -6.74
C GLN A 288 5.46 19.27 -7.73
N LYS A 289 6.75 19.39 -7.34
CA LYS A 289 7.87 18.88 -8.16
C LYS A 289 7.78 17.36 -8.34
N ALA A 290 7.52 16.61 -7.28
CA ALA A 290 7.38 15.16 -7.34
C ALA A 290 6.22 14.75 -8.28
N ILE A 291 5.06 15.40 -8.17
CA ILE A 291 3.90 15.19 -9.04
C ILE A 291 4.27 15.43 -10.51
N TYR A 292 4.90 16.57 -10.83
CA TYR A 292 5.34 16.89 -12.18
C TYR A 292 6.32 15.84 -12.75
N MET A 293 7.26 15.38 -11.95
CA MET A 293 8.23 14.36 -12.37
C MET A 293 7.56 13.00 -12.59
N ALA A 294 6.64 12.62 -11.71
CA ALA A 294 5.89 11.36 -11.77
C ALA A 294 4.98 11.28 -13.02
N ASP A 295 4.45 12.41 -13.49
CA ASP A 295 3.53 12.50 -14.63
C ASP A 295 4.16 11.93 -15.91
N SER A 296 5.44 12.18 -16.13
CA SER A 296 6.16 11.71 -17.30
C SER A 296 6.24 10.17 -17.45
N ARG A 297 5.88 9.41 -16.41
CA ARG A 297 5.98 7.94 -16.34
C ARG A 297 4.81 7.27 -15.66
N ASN A 298 3.70 7.97 -15.41
CA ASN A 298 2.49 7.45 -14.74
C ASN A 298 2.80 6.78 -13.39
N GLN A 299 3.67 7.42 -12.57
CA GLN A 299 4.05 6.87 -11.27
C GLN A 299 2.97 7.15 -10.21
N TYR A 300 1.85 6.44 -10.29
CA TYR A 300 0.63 6.70 -9.50
C TYR A 300 0.86 6.64 -7.99
N ALA A 301 1.73 5.76 -7.50
CA ALA A 301 2.05 5.69 -6.08
C ALA A 301 2.75 6.97 -5.57
N ILE A 302 3.61 7.59 -6.40
CA ILE A 302 4.26 8.88 -6.09
C ILE A 302 3.22 10.00 -6.02
N TYR A 303 2.23 10.02 -6.93
CA TYR A 303 1.12 10.98 -6.86
C TYR A 303 0.33 10.86 -5.56
N ILE A 304 -0.07 9.64 -5.20
CA ILE A 304 -0.88 9.39 -4.00
C ILE A 304 -0.11 9.85 -2.76
N ALA A 305 1.17 9.50 -2.64
CA ALA A 305 1.99 9.91 -1.51
C ALA A 305 2.21 11.43 -1.45
N ALA A 306 2.39 12.10 -2.61
CA ALA A 306 2.50 13.56 -2.65
C ALA A 306 1.18 14.24 -2.25
N TYR A 307 0.03 13.78 -2.75
CA TYR A 307 -1.28 14.31 -2.34
C TYR A 307 -1.60 14.02 -0.87
N TYR A 308 -1.11 12.92 -0.32
CA TYR A 308 -1.20 12.65 1.11
C TYR A 308 -0.46 13.71 1.94
N ILE A 309 0.77 14.07 1.59
CA ILE A 309 1.52 15.14 2.27
C ILE A 309 0.79 16.49 2.09
N LEU A 310 0.31 16.81 0.88
CA LEU A 310 -0.43 18.03 0.62
C LEU A 310 -1.75 18.12 1.41
N ALA A 311 -2.44 17.00 1.59
CA ALA A 311 -3.63 16.94 2.42
C ALA A 311 -3.31 17.19 3.90
N ASN A 312 -2.21 16.64 4.42
CA ASN A 312 -1.74 16.89 5.78
C ASN A 312 -1.32 18.35 5.99
N ILE A 313 -0.69 18.98 4.99
CA ILE A 313 -0.38 20.43 5.02
C ILE A 313 -1.68 21.25 5.06
N ALA A 314 -2.68 20.92 4.24
CA ALA A 314 -3.97 21.57 4.25
C ALA A 314 -4.71 21.38 5.58
N LEU A 315 -4.63 20.17 6.19
CA LEU A 315 -5.16 19.88 7.53
C LEU A 315 -4.50 20.79 8.58
N TYR A 316 -3.17 20.90 8.57
CA TYR A 316 -2.43 21.76 9.48
C TYR A 316 -2.87 23.24 9.36
N ARG A 317 -3.04 23.73 8.13
CA ARG A 317 -3.45 25.12 7.87
C ARG A 317 -4.94 25.37 8.10
N GLY A 318 -5.75 24.32 8.25
CA GLY A 318 -7.20 24.38 8.40
C GLY A 318 -7.92 24.74 7.09
N PHE A 319 -7.31 24.46 5.93
CA PHE A 319 -7.83 24.74 4.59
C PHE A 319 -8.71 23.59 4.11
N ASN A 320 -9.97 23.59 4.53
CA ASN A 320 -10.92 22.49 4.31
C ASN A 320 -11.07 22.10 2.83
N ASP A 321 -11.12 23.08 1.91
CA ASP A 321 -11.33 22.79 0.50
C ASP A 321 -10.11 22.09 -0.12
N GLN A 322 -8.91 22.59 0.18
CA GLN A 322 -7.67 21.95 -0.28
C GLN A 322 -7.48 20.55 0.35
N TYR A 323 -7.85 20.39 1.63
CA TYR A 323 -7.83 19.09 2.29
C TYR A 323 -8.70 18.07 1.55
N LYS A 324 -9.96 18.41 1.28
CA LYS A 324 -10.89 17.54 0.54
C LYS A 324 -10.44 17.32 -0.91
N GLU A 325 -9.98 18.35 -1.59
CA GLU A 325 -9.48 18.24 -2.96
C GLU A 325 -8.31 17.26 -3.07
N ASN A 326 -7.33 17.34 -2.15
CA ASN A 326 -6.21 16.41 -2.15
C ASN A 326 -6.65 14.98 -1.82
N MET A 327 -7.60 14.78 -0.89
CA MET A 327 -8.21 13.48 -0.64
C MET A 327 -8.87 12.93 -1.92
N HIS A 328 -9.70 13.71 -2.61
CA HIS A 328 -10.32 13.27 -3.86
C HIS A 328 -9.29 12.93 -4.95
N LYS A 329 -8.17 13.66 -5.02
CA LYS A 329 -7.09 13.35 -5.96
C LYS A 329 -6.43 12.01 -5.66
N ILE A 330 -6.24 11.64 -4.38
CA ILE A 330 -5.76 10.31 -3.98
C ILE A 330 -6.66 9.23 -4.56
N GLU A 331 -7.96 9.32 -4.34
CA GLU A 331 -8.95 8.36 -4.83
C GLU A 331 -9.00 8.32 -6.36
N ALA A 332 -9.03 9.49 -7.01
CA ALA A 332 -9.07 9.58 -8.47
C ALA A 332 -7.84 8.98 -9.13
N VAL A 333 -6.65 9.12 -8.53
CA VAL A 333 -5.41 8.49 -9.02
C VAL A 333 -5.45 6.99 -8.80
N ALA A 334 -5.89 6.51 -7.65
CA ALA A 334 -6.02 5.08 -7.38
C ALA A 334 -6.94 4.37 -8.40
N ARG A 335 -8.01 5.04 -8.84
CA ARG A 335 -8.94 4.52 -9.86
C ARG A 335 -8.38 4.53 -11.29
N ARG A 336 -7.29 5.26 -11.57
CA ARG A 336 -6.65 5.25 -12.91
C ARG A 336 -5.92 3.96 -13.21
N ASP A 337 -5.57 3.20 -12.21
CA ASP A 337 -4.94 1.90 -12.41
C ASP A 337 -5.98 0.90 -12.91
N THR A 338 -5.93 0.59 -14.19
CA THR A 338 -6.83 -0.39 -14.83
C THR A 338 -6.38 -1.83 -14.62
N ARG A 339 -5.20 -2.04 -14.03
CA ARG A 339 -4.68 -3.37 -13.72
C ARG A 339 -5.46 -4.00 -12.56
N LYS A 340 -5.53 -5.32 -12.53
CA LYS A 340 -6.18 -6.09 -11.46
C LYS A 340 -5.51 -5.93 -10.08
N SER A 341 -4.36 -5.26 -10.02
CA SER A 341 -3.65 -4.97 -8.80
C SER A 341 -4.44 -3.97 -7.95
N LYS A 342 -4.88 -4.39 -6.79
CA LYS A 342 -5.52 -3.51 -5.78
C LYS A 342 -4.49 -2.72 -4.95
N SER A 343 -3.26 -2.65 -5.38
CA SER A 343 -2.14 -2.05 -4.66
C SER A 343 -2.37 -0.56 -4.40
N LEU A 344 -2.82 0.20 -5.41
CA LEU A 344 -3.10 1.62 -5.24
C LEU A 344 -4.38 1.90 -4.45
N GLU A 345 -5.36 1.00 -4.48
CA GLU A 345 -6.54 1.08 -3.60
C GLU A 345 -6.13 0.94 -2.15
N LYS A 346 -5.26 -0.04 -1.82
CA LYS A 346 -4.73 -0.22 -0.47
C LYS A 346 -3.91 0.98 0.01
N LEU A 347 -3.05 1.53 -0.87
CA LEU A 347 -2.30 2.75 -0.55
C LEU A 347 -3.25 3.93 -0.28
N SER A 348 -4.32 4.07 -1.05
CA SER A 348 -5.38 5.05 -0.82
C SER A 348 -6.05 4.84 0.53
N ASP A 349 -6.47 3.60 0.86
CA ASP A 349 -7.07 3.26 2.15
C ASP A 349 -6.16 3.62 3.33
N ILE A 350 -4.86 3.36 3.22
CA ILE A 350 -3.86 3.70 4.25
C ILE A 350 -3.79 5.22 4.43
N CYS A 351 -3.72 5.99 3.34
CA CYS A 351 -3.72 7.46 3.39
C CYS A 351 -5.00 7.98 4.08
N TYR A 352 -6.16 7.49 3.67
CA TYR A 352 -7.45 7.86 4.26
C TYR A 352 -7.52 7.49 5.75
N ALA A 353 -7.01 6.32 6.14
CA ALA A 353 -7.01 5.88 7.52
C ALA A 353 -6.16 6.79 8.43
N CYS A 354 -4.99 7.26 7.96
CA CYS A 354 -4.19 8.28 8.66
C CYS A 354 -5.02 9.56 8.86
N MET A 355 -5.58 10.08 7.76
CA MET A 355 -6.30 11.35 7.75
C MET A 355 -7.57 11.29 8.61
N TYR A 356 -8.32 10.19 8.57
CA TYR A 356 -9.48 9.98 9.45
C TYR A 356 -9.09 9.84 10.92
N SER A 357 -7.93 9.21 11.21
CA SER A 357 -7.41 9.12 12.57
C SER A 357 -7.08 10.51 13.13
N ASP A 358 -6.50 11.40 12.32
CA ASP A 358 -6.13 12.76 12.74
C ASP A 358 -7.33 13.67 13.04
N ILE A 359 -8.47 13.41 12.39
CA ILE A 359 -9.74 14.13 12.66
C ILE A 359 -10.72 13.32 13.51
N GLU A 360 -10.29 12.20 14.11
CA GLU A 360 -11.06 11.32 15.01
C GLU A 360 -12.36 10.77 14.37
N GLN A 361 -12.26 10.32 13.11
CA GLN A 361 -13.36 9.66 12.36
C GLN A 361 -13.04 8.17 12.12
N GLN A 362 -12.77 7.42 13.19
CA GLN A 362 -12.32 6.02 13.15
C GLN A 362 -13.33 5.08 12.50
N ASP A 363 -14.62 5.44 12.53
CA ASP A 363 -15.70 4.71 11.87
C ASP A 363 -15.48 4.58 10.36
N LYS A 364 -14.85 5.58 9.72
CA LYS A 364 -14.56 5.63 8.28
C LYS A 364 -13.31 4.88 7.84
N ILE A 365 -12.48 4.41 8.76
CA ILE A 365 -11.30 3.62 8.45
C ILE A 365 -11.75 2.28 7.85
N ALA A 366 -11.07 1.84 6.78
CA ALA A 366 -11.33 0.58 6.12
C ALA A 366 -11.25 -0.61 7.10
N ALA A 367 -12.18 -1.55 7.00
CA ALA A 367 -12.34 -2.64 7.97
C ALA A 367 -11.09 -3.54 8.08
N TRP A 368 -10.31 -3.68 7.01
CA TRP A 368 -9.09 -4.49 7.03
C TRP A 368 -7.96 -3.86 7.87
N ILE A 369 -7.93 -2.51 8.02
CA ILE A 369 -6.94 -1.78 8.84
C ILE A 369 -7.27 -1.84 10.34
N LYS A 370 -8.47 -2.25 10.71
CA LYS A 370 -8.93 -2.38 12.11
C LYS A 370 -8.64 -3.74 12.74
N ASP A 371 -8.01 -4.65 12.00
CA ASP A 371 -7.79 -6.05 12.40
C ASP A 371 -6.37 -6.47 12.04
N GLN A 372 -5.57 -6.80 13.05
CA GLN A 372 -4.14 -7.14 12.87
C GLN A 372 -3.93 -8.29 11.90
N LYS A 373 -4.75 -9.35 11.97
CA LYS A 373 -4.62 -10.49 11.06
C LYS A 373 -4.92 -10.09 9.62
N LYS A 374 -5.96 -9.30 9.41
CA LYS A 374 -6.29 -8.80 8.07
C LYS A 374 -5.23 -7.86 7.51
N ILE A 375 -4.55 -7.08 8.35
CA ILE A 375 -3.39 -6.27 7.96
C ILE A 375 -2.27 -7.18 7.45
N GLU A 376 -1.87 -8.19 8.24
CA GLU A 376 -0.81 -9.14 7.86
C GLU A 376 -1.13 -9.90 6.57
N ASP A 377 -2.42 -10.19 6.33
CA ASP A 377 -2.90 -10.88 5.13
C ASP A 377 -3.11 -9.95 3.92
N SER A 378 -3.02 -8.63 4.10
CA SER A 378 -3.36 -7.67 3.05
C SER A 378 -2.18 -6.90 2.49
N VAL A 379 -1.10 -6.71 3.24
CA VAL A 379 0.02 -5.87 2.83
C VAL A 379 1.33 -6.64 2.79
N ASN A 380 2.26 -6.16 1.94
CA ASN A 380 3.59 -6.74 1.89
C ASN A 380 4.39 -6.39 3.16
N PHE A 381 5.48 -7.12 3.37
CA PHE A 381 6.28 -7.03 4.56
C PHE A 381 6.90 -5.64 4.80
N PHE A 382 7.28 -4.92 3.73
CA PHE A 382 7.94 -3.61 3.84
C PHE A 382 6.99 -2.50 4.30
N SER A 383 5.72 -2.54 3.89
CA SER A 383 4.72 -1.54 4.28
C SER A 383 4.05 -1.82 5.62
N LEU A 384 4.20 -3.05 6.14
CA LEU A 384 3.54 -3.49 7.37
C LEU A 384 3.82 -2.57 8.56
N SER A 385 5.06 -2.08 8.70
CA SER A 385 5.42 -1.15 9.78
C SER A 385 4.64 0.16 9.72
N PHE A 386 4.34 0.70 8.52
CA PHE A 386 3.54 1.92 8.39
C PHE A 386 2.07 1.67 8.73
N VAL A 387 1.49 0.58 8.23
CA VAL A 387 0.09 0.24 8.54
C VAL A 387 -0.09 -0.01 10.04
N ASN A 388 0.93 -0.56 10.71
CA ASN A 388 0.94 -0.73 12.15
C ASN A 388 0.98 0.61 12.92
N ILE A 389 1.55 1.69 12.36
CA ILE A 389 1.41 3.04 12.93
C ILE A 389 -0.07 3.43 12.95
N VAL A 390 -0.78 3.23 11.84
CA VAL A 390 -2.19 3.57 11.69
C VAL A 390 -3.05 2.71 12.62
N PHE A 391 -2.81 1.41 12.68
CA PHE A 391 -3.51 0.48 13.58
C PHE A 391 -3.26 0.83 15.06
N GLY A 392 -2.01 1.13 15.42
CA GLY A 392 -1.68 1.60 16.77
C GLY A 392 -2.45 2.88 17.14
N LYS A 393 -2.52 3.86 16.21
CA LYS A 393 -3.33 5.07 16.42
C LYS A 393 -4.82 4.75 16.60
N TYR A 394 -5.35 3.81 15.79
CA TYR A 394 -6.72 3.33 15.91
C TYR A 394 -6.99 2.75 17.31
N LEU A 395 -6.11 1.89 17.83
CA LEU A 395 -6.25 1.31 19.17
C LEU A 395 -6.19 2.39 20.27
N ILE A 396 -5.27 3.35 20.17
CA ILE A 396 -5.15 4.46 21.12
C ILE A 396 -6.41 5.32 21.14
N LEU A 397 -6.95 5.68 19.97
CA LEU A 397 -8.17 6.49 19.85
C LEU A 397 -9.42 5.76 20.40
N ASN A 398 -9.47 4.43 20.27
CA ASN A 398 -10.55 3.61 20.84
C ASN A 398 -10.32 3.20 22.31
N ARG A 399 -9.24 3.70 22.95
CA ARG A 399 -8.85 3.38 24.32
C ARG A 399 -8.55 1.89 24.56
N GLU A 400 -8.14 1.18 23.53
CA GLU A 400 -7.73 -0.23 23.58
C GLU A 400 -6.27 -0.36 24.04
N TYR A 401 -5.92 0.30 25.16
CA TYR A 401 -4.54 0.43 25.63
C TYR A 401 -3.88 -0.92 25.93
N HIS A 402 -4.59 -1.83 26.59
CA HIS A 402 -4.05 -3.17 26.92
C HIS A 402 -3.80 -4.00 25.67
N HIS A 403 -4.64 -3.89 24.66
CA HIS A 403 -4.43 -4.56 23.37
C HIS A 403 -3.13 -4.02 22.73
N PHE A 404 -2.98 -2.69 22.64
CA PHE A 404 -1.75 -2.09 22.10
C PHE A 404 -0.50 -2.52 22.87
N LEU A 405 -0.54 -2.51 24.22
CA LEU A 405 0.58 -2.96 25.06
C LEU A 405 0.94 -4.42 24.77
N GLY A 406 -0.04 -5.29 24.55
CA GLY A 406 0.16 -6.71 24.24
C GLY A 406 0.91 -6.95 22.94
N ILE A 407 0.67 -6.16 21.89
CA ILE A 407 1.29 -6.32 20.56
C ILE A 407 2.55 -5.48 20.36
N SER A 408 2.80 -4.49 21.21
CA SER A 408 3.86 -3.49 21.03
C SER A 408 5.27 -4.09 20.90
N GLY A 409 5.57 -5.19 21.58
CA GLY A 409 6.84 -5.90 21.47
C GLY A 409 7.06 -6.47 20.06
N GLN A 410 6.01 -7.02 19.43
CA GLN A 410 6.05 -7.51 18.05
C GLN A 410 6.27 -6.34 17.06
N LEU A 411 5.58 -5.20 17.28
CA LEU A 411 5.75 -4.01 16.44
C LEU A 411 7.17 -3.46 16.49
N LEU A 412 7.76 -3.35 17.68
CA LEU A 412 9.14 -2.91 17.84
C LEU A 412 10.13 -3.90 17.20
N GLY A 413 9.88 -5.22 17.33
CA GLY A 413 10.69 -6.26 16.70
C GLY A 413 10.72 -6.11 15.19
N LEU A 414 9.55 -5.89 14.55
CA LEU A 414 9.45 -5.64 13.12
C LEU A 414 10.18 -4.35 12.69
N ASN A 415 10.00 -3.25 13.43
CA ASN A 415 10.65 -1.98 13.13
C ASN A 415 12.18 -2.09 13.23
N ASN A 416 12.69 -2.85 14.20
CA ASN A 416 14.13 -3.09 14.38
C ASN A 416 14.71 -3.95 13.25
N LEU A 417 13.95 -4.90 12.74
CA LEU A 417 14.39 -5.78 11.64
C LEU A 417 14.77 -4.98 10.39
N PHE A 418 14.03 -3.91 10.09
CA PHE A 418 14.32 -2.99 8.98
C PHE A 418 15.08 -1.73 9.41
N SER A 419 15.34 -1.55 10.70
CA SER A 419 15.89 -0.32 11.24
C SER A 419 15.04 0.92 10.93
N TYR A 420 13.73 0.80 10.83
CA TYR A 420 12.83 1.91 10.53
C TYR A 420 12.67 2.85 11.73
N ILE A 421 13.20 4.05 11.63
CA ILE A 421 13.20 5.04 12.73
C ILE A 421 11.80 5.64 12.96
N LEU A 422 11.10 6.05 11.90
CA LEU A 422 9.78 6.70 12.02
C LEU A 422 8.74 5.82 12.73
N PRO A 423 8.55 4.53 12.37
CA PRO A 423 7.64 3.64 13.10
C PRO A 423 8.05 3.38 14.55
N GLN A 424 9.35 3.35 14.86
CA GLN A 424 9.81 3.24 16.24
C GLN A 424 9.38 4.46 17.07
N ILE A 425 9.54 5.69 16.54
CA ILE A 425 9.11 6.93 17.20
C ILE A 425 7.61 6.86 17.51
N TYR A 426 6.76 6.53 16.54
CA TYR A 426 5.32 6.40 16.76
C TYR A 426 4.98 5.32 17.79
N THR A 427 5.62 4.16 17.71
CA THR A 427 5.37 3.06 18.65
C THR A 427 5.73 3.46 20.08
N TYR A 428 6.84 4.17 20.29
CA TYR A 428 7.20 4.69 21.62
C TYR A 428 6.24 5.78 22.10
N ILE A 429 5.75 6.65 21.24
CA ILE A 429 4.72 7.63 21.60
C ILE A 429 3.43 6.92 22.05
N TYR A 430 2.97 5.91 21.31
CA TYR A 430 1.77 5.15 21.68
C TYR A 430 1.98 4.33 22.97
N LEU A 431 3.18 3.78 23.20
CA LEU A 431 3.56 3.16 24.46
C LEU A 431 3.52 4.17 25.62
N ALA A 432 3.97 5.39 25.40
CA ALA A 432 3.89 6.44 26.41
C ALA A 432 2.45 6.78 26.75
N ILE A 433 1.57 6.93 25.74
CA ILE A 433 0.15 7.20 25.94
C ILE A 433 -0.52 6.02 26.67
N ALA A 434 -0.37 4.79 26.17
CA ALA A 434 -1.00 3.62 26.75
C ALA A 434 -0.59 3.37 28.21
N ASN A 435 0.71 3.53 28.55
CA ASN A 435 1.17 3.41 29.92
C ASN A 435 0.67 4.54 30.83
N LYS A 436 0.56 5.79 30.33
CA LYS A 436 -0.05 6.90 31.07
C LYS A 436 -1.49 6.58 31.44
N GLU A 437 -2.28 6.17 30.45
CA GLU A 437 -3.72 5.90 30.61
C GLU A 437 -4.01 4.65 31.47
N THR A 438 -3.03 3.73 31.59
CA THR A 438 -3.11 2.55 32.48
C THR A 438 -2.46 2.77 33.85
N GLY A 439 -2.04 4.01 34.18
CA GLY A 439 -1.49 4.38 35.48
C GLY A 439 0.02 4.14 35.66
N GLU A 440 0.73 3.68 34.64
CA GLU A 440 2.15 3.35 34.66
C GLU A 440 3.02 4.57 34.27
N THR A 441 2.91 5.68 35.02
CA THR A 441 3.51 6.99 34.69
C THR A 441 5.03 6.91 34.48
N ILE A 442 5.76 6.11 35.27
CA ILE A 442 7.20 5.98 35.12
C ILE A 442 7.59 5.37 33.76
N LYS A 443 6.83 4.35 33.34
CA LYS A 443 7.04 3.73 32.02
C LYS A 443 6.65 4.69 30.91
N ALA A 444 5.58 5.46 31.07
CA ALA A 444 5.14 6.48 30.11
C ALA A 444 6.26 7.49 29.83
N HIS A 445 6.88 8.05 30.87
CA HIS A 445 8.03 8.97 30.74
C HIS A 445 9.24 8.30 30.05
N LYS A 446 9.54 7.05 30.42
CA LYS A 446 10.63 6.29 29.79
C LYS A 446 10.42 6.19 28.29
N PHE A 447 9.25 5.77 27.84
CA PHE A 447 8.96 5.59 26.42
C PHE A 447 8.93 6.92 25.66
N LEU A 448 8.40 8.00 26.26
CA LEU A 448 8.44 9.31 25.64
C LEU A 448 9.89 9.81 25.45
N LYS A 449 10.78 9.56 26.42
CA LYS A 449 12.21 9.88 26.28
C LYS A 449 12.90 9.10 25.16
N GLU A 450 12.57 7.80 24.99
CA GLU A 450 13.09 7.01 23.87
C GLU A 450 12.61 7.56 22.52
N ALA A 451 11.33 7.96 22.41
CA ALA A 451 10.82 8.61 21.20
C ALA A 451 11.56 9.91 20.87
N ILE A 452 11.77 10.79 21.88
CA ILE A 452 12.50 12.06 21.72
C ILE A 452 13.94 11.81 21.30
N LYS A 453 14.64 10.87 21.95
CA LYS A 453 16.02 10.50 21.63
C LYS A 453 16.21 10.09 20.17
N LEU A 454 15.24 9.38 19.60
CA LEU A 454 15.28 8.98 18.18
C LEU A 454 14.97 10.15 17.23
N ALA A 455 14.06 11.04 17.61
CA ALA A 455 13.53 12.08 16.73
C ALA A 455 14.36 13.37 16.71
N GLU A 456 14.93 13.75 17.84
CA GLU A 456 15.59 15.04 18.04
C GLU A 456 16.78 15.29 17.11
N PRO A 457 17.72 14.33 16.91
CA PRO A 457 18.89 14.58 16.07
C PRO A 457 18.53 14.96 14.64
N ASP A 458 17.42 14.44 14.12
CA ASP A 458 16.91 14.66 12.77
C ASP A 458 15.78 15.70 12.71
N ARG A 459 15.39 16.25 13.85
CA ARG A 459 14.31 17.26 13.99
C ARG A 459 12.96 16.76 13.47
N ILE A 460 12.60 15.50 13.77
CA ILE A 460 11.33 14.87 13.37
C ILE A 460 10.25 15.25 14.40
N TYR A 461 9.46 16.28 14.11
CA TYR A 461 8.46 16.83 15.04
C TYR A 461 7.06 16.24 14.86
N MET A 462 6.64 15.94 13.60
CA MET A 462 5.24 15.61 13.31
C MET A 462 4.66 14.42 14.07
N PRO A 463 5.37 13.33 14.38
CA PRO A 463 4.82 12.26 15.23
C PRO A 463 4.34 12.74 16.60
N PHE A 464 5.04 13.68 17.21
CA PHE A 464 4.66 14.30 18.48
C PHE A 464 3.51 15.28 18.30
N VAL A 465 3.51 16.05 17.23
CA VAL A 465 2.46 17.01 16.88
C VAL A 465 1.11 16.32 16.69
N HIS A 466 1.07 15.21 15.91
CA HIS A 466 -0.14 14.42 15.68
C HIS A 466 -0.71 13.75 16.94
N ASN A 467 0.08 13.66 18.00
CA ASN A 467 -0.30 13.01 19.27
C ASN A 467 -0.24 13.98 20.47
N TYR A 468 -0.02 15.29 20.20
CA TYR A 468 0.29 16.27 21.24
C TYR A 468 -0.77 16.36 22.33
N SER A 469 -2.07 16.32 21.98
CA SER A 469 -3.17 16.36 22.95
C SER A 469 -3.08 15.26 24.02
N SER A 470 -2.54 14.07 23.66
CA SER A 470 -2.43 12.92 24.57
C SER A 470 -1.13 12.93 25.39
N ILE A 471 -0.07 13.59 24.90
CA ILE A 471 1.26 13.59 25.53
C ILE A 471 1.69 14.93 26.11
N SER A 472 0.86 15.99 25.99
CA SER A 472 1.22 17.36 26.41
C SER A 472 1.66 17.48 27.87
N GLU A 473 0.96 16.79 28.78
CA GLU A 473 1.30 16.75 30.21
C GLU A 473 2.66 16.05 30.45
N LEU A 474 2.85 14.86 29.85
CA LEU A 474 4.11 14.13 29.95
C LEU A 474 5.28 14.94 29.37
N MET A 475 5.05 15.68 28.27
CA MET A 475 6.06 16.56 27.69
C MET A 475 6.42 17.72 28.62
N ALA A 476 5.43 18.36 29.26
CA ALA A 476 5.64 19.45 30.20
C ALA A 476 6.49 19.00 31.41
N GLU A 477 6.22 17.82 31.95
CA GLU A 477 6.99 17.23 33.04
C GLU A 477 8.41 16.82 32.62
N THR A 478 8.61 16.41 31.36
CA THR A 478 9.92 16.02 30.82
C THR A 478 10.86 17.21 30.58
N VAL A 479 10.32 18.43 30.39
CA VAL A 479 11.11 19.69 30.22
C VAL A 479 11.96 20.05 31.46
N ILE A 480 11.67 19.48 32.63
CA ILE A 480 12.38 19.77 33.90
C ILE A 480 13.84 19.26 33.87
N GLY A 481 14.21 18.36 32.93
CA GLY A 481 15.61 17.97 32.70
C GLY A 481 16.21 18.77 31.52
N HIS A 482 17.41 19.33 31.69
CA HIS A 482 18.04 20.34 30.80
C HIS A 482 18.35 19.94 29.36
N ASP A 483 18.24 18.66 29.00
CA ASP A 483 18.45 18.16 27.65
C ASP A 483 17.14 18.21 26.88
N ASN A 484 17.07 18.55 25.61
CA ASN A 484 15.90 18.51 24.71
C ASN A 484 14.91 19.70 24.77
N GLN A 485 15.18 20.78 25.51
CA GLN A 485 14.27 21.93 25.60
C GLN A 485 13.94 22.56 24.23
N GLY A 486 14.94 22.62 23.34
CA GLY A 486 14.76 23.18 21.99
C GLY A 486 13.78 22.37 21.14
N PHE A 487 13.92 21.05 21.16
CA PHE A 487 13.04 20.13 20.46
C PHE A 487 11.59 20.24 20.95
N ILE A 488 11.40 20.16 22.27
CA ILE A 488 10.06 20.23 22.90
C ILE A 488 9.38 21.58 22.62
N ARG A 489 10.10 22.71 22.68
CA ARG A 489 9.54 24.03 22.32
C ARG A 489 9.05 24.07 20.88
N ASN A 490 9.80 23.48 19.94
CA ASN A 490 9.38 23.40 18.54
C ASN A 490 8.13 22.53 18.38
N VAL A 491 8.07 21.37 19.03
CA VAL A 491 6.86 20.53 19.02
C VAL A 491 5.66 21.32 19.52
N ILE A 492 5.76 22.01 20.69
CA ILE A 492 4.68 22.82 21.26
C ILE A 492 4.23 23.93 20.29
N LYS A 493 5.21 24.63 19.66
CA LYS A 493 4.92 25.70 18.70
C LYS A 493 4.13 25.17 17.50
N ILE A 494 4.57 24.06 16.91
CA ILE A 494 3.95 23.45 15.73
C ILE A 494 2.58 22.88 16.09
N SER A 495 2.44 22.23 17.26
CA SER A 495 1.18 21.61 17.71
C SER A 495 0.03 22.63 17.83
N LYS A 496 0.30 23.87 18.27
CA LYS A 496 -0.72 24.92 18.33
C LYS A 496 -1.35 25.24 16.97
N GLY A 497 -0.53 25.25 15.91
CA GLY A 497 -1.03 25.43 14.53
C GLY A 497 -1.85 24.25 14.07
N TYR A 498 -1.34 23.04 14.29
CA TYR A 498 -1.99 21.78 13.92
C TYR A 498 -3.37 21.62 14.58
N GLU A 499 -3.46 21.80 15.91
CA GLU A 499 -4.73 21.71 16.64
C GLU A 499 -5.77 22.70 16.15
N LYS A 500 -5.35 23.94 15.82
CA LYS A 500 -6.23 24.94 15.23
C LYS A 500 -6.75 24.48 13.86
N GLY A 501 -5.87 23.93 13.02
CA GLY A 501 -6.23 23.38 11.72
C GLY A 501 -7.22 22.22 11.82
N VAL A 502 -6.92 21.22 12.66
CA VAL A 502 -7.81 20.06 12.92
C VAL A 502 -9.18 20.52 13.40
N LYS A 503 -9.24 21.47 14.35
CA LYS A 503 -10.52 22.03 14.84
C LYS A 503 -11.31 22.70 13.70
N SER A 504 -10.64 23.42 12.80
CA SER A 504 -11.29 24.05 11.63
C SER A 504 -11.92 23.01 10.71
N ILE A 505 -11.16 21.95 10.36
CA ILE A 505 -11.62 20.88 9.48
C ILE A 505 -12.79 20.10 10.13
N LYS A 506 -12.67 19.74 11.42
CA LYS A 506 -13.76 19.07 12.16
C LYS A 506 -15.04 19.92 12.17
N LYS A 507 -14.92 21.22 12.45
CA LYS A 507 -16.09 22.13 12.45
C LYS A 507 -16.76 22.19 11.08
N ALA A 508 -15.99 22.28 9.99
CA ALA A 508 -16.52 22.25 8.63
C ALA A 508 -17.21 20.91 8.30
N GLY A 509 -16.71 19.79 8.84
CA GLY A 509 -17.33 18.47 8.72
C GLY A 509 -18.64 18.34 9.49
N HIS A 510 -18.70 18.87 10.72
CA HIS A 510 -19.91 18.84 11.55
C HIS A 510 -21.03 19.71 10.98
N ALA A 511 -20.72 20.91 10.49
CA ALA A 511 -21.72 21.79 9.86
C ALA A 511 -22.44 21.10 8.69
N LEU A 512 -21.79 20.19 7.98
CA LEU A 512 -22.39 19.40 6.90
C LEU A 512 -23.23 18.22 7.43
N ALA A 513 -22.81 17.60 8.52
CA ALA A 513 -23.55 16.50 9.15
C ALA A 513 -24.85 16.98 9.80
N ASP A 514 -24.88 18.21 10.35
CA ASP A 514 -26.06 18.82 10.93
C ASP A 514 -27.20 18.99 9.91
N TYR A 515 -26.86 19.09 8.61
CA TYR A 515 -27.85 19.12 7.52
C TYR A 515 -28.17 17.73 6.94
N GLY A 516 -27.65 16.65 7.50
CA GLY A 516 -27.88 15.29 7.02
C GLY A 516 -27.31 15.01 5.62
N LEU A 517 -26.44 15.86 5.11
CA LEU A 517 -25.78 15.67 3.81
C LEU A 517 -24.59 14.72 3.93
N THR A 518 -24.47 13.82 2.97
CA THR A 518 -23.21 13.08 2.77
C THR A 518 -22.12 14.04 2.25
N VAL A 519 -20.85 13.67 2.39
CA VAL A 519 -19.72 14.47 1.88
C VAL A 519 -19.93 14.81 0.41
N ARG A 520 -20.36 13.85 -0.40
CA ARG A 520 -20.59 14.02 -1.83
C ARG A 520 -21.74 14.96 -2.15
N GLU A 521 -22.83 14.84 -1.41
CA GLU A 521 -23.98 15.76 -1.54
C GLU A 521 -23.59 17.18 -1.15
N ALA A 522 -22.78 17.35 -0.12
CA ALA A 522 -22.27 18.64 0.31
C ALA A 522 -21.37 19.29 -0.73
N ASP A 523 -20.49 18.52 -1.39
CA ASP A 523 -19.63 19.04 -2.46
C ASP A 523 -20.48 19.51 -3.66
N VAL A 524 -21.48 18.72 -4.05
CA VAL A 524 -22.45 19.11 -5.09
C VAL A 524 -23.22 20.36 -4.69
N ALA A 525 -23.71 20.43 -3.45
CA ALA A 525 -24.47 21.56 -2.95
C ALA A 525 -23.64 22.84 -2.90
N LYS A 526 -22.37 22.74 -2.47
CA LYS A 526 -21.42 23.86 -2.43
C LYS A 526 -21.16 24.43 -3.81
N LEU A 527 -20.80 23.60 -4.79
CA LEU A 527 -20.58 24.05 -6.16
C LEU A 527 -21.87 24.62 -6.78
N ALA A 528 -23.01 24.01 -6.45
CA ALA A 528 -24.30 24.54 -6.88
C ALA A 528 -24.63 25.91 -6.28
N SER A 529 -24.26 26.18 -5.01
CA SER A 529 -24.42 27.49 -4.36
C SER A 529 -23.55 28.56 -5.03
N GLN A 530 -22.38 28.18 -5.55
CA GLN A 530 -21.45 29.00 -6.31
C GLN A 530 -21.88 29.23 -7.78
N ARG A 531 -23.08 28.77 -8.16
CA ARG A 531 -23.70 28.88 -9.48
C ARG A 531 -23.08 28.06 -10.60
N PHE A 532 -22.23 27.05 -10.31
CA PHE A 532 -21.76 26.11 -11.33
C PHE A 532 -22.93 25.31 -11.93
N SER A 533 -22.99 25.13 -13.22
CA SER A 533 -23.97 24.26 -13.88
C SER A 533 -23.77 22.78 -13.50
N ASN A 534 -24.77 21.93 -13.70
CA ASN A 534 -24.63 20.50 -13.41
C ASN A 534 -23.52 19.84 -14.23
N LYS A 535 -23.26 20.32 -15.44
CA LYS A 535 -22.18 19.84 -16.30
C LYS A 535 -20.81 20.23 -15.71
N GLU A 536 -20.62 21.47 -15.30
CA GLU A 536 -19.38 21.93 -14.67
C GLU A 536 -19.14 21.24 -13.33
N ILE A 537 -20.18 21.00 -12.53
CA ILE A 537 -20.09 20.21 -11.29
C ILE A 537 -19.66 18.78 -11.59
N ALA A 538 -20.24 18.16 -12.63
CA ALA A 538 -19.91 16.82 -13.07
C ALA A 538 -18.44 16.71 -13.49
N GLU A 539 -17.94 17.69 -14.25
CA GLU A 539 -16.54 17.78 -14.67
C GLU A 539 -15.60 17.99 -13.48
N GLN A 540 -15.90 18.92 -12.56
CA GLN A 540 -15.08 19.18 -11.37
C GLN A 540 -15.04 18.00 -10.41
N LEU A 541 -16.16 17.32 -10.24
CA LEU A 541 -16.26 16.19 -9.30
C LEU A 541 -15.99 14.81 -9.95
N PHE A 542 -15.66 14.79 -11.24
CA PHE A 542 -15.40 13.56 -12.00
C PHE A 542 -16.55 12.53 -11.89
N ILE A 543 -17.79 12.97 -12.06
CA ILE A 543 -19.00 12.13 -12.06
C ILE A 543 -19.89 12.44 -13.28
N ALA A 544 -20.86 11.55 -13.52
CA ALA A 544 -21.84 11.80 -14.59
C ALA A 544 -22.78 12.97 -14.23
N GLU A 545 -23.21 13.77 -15.21
CA GLU A 545 -24.19 14.83 -14.99
C GLU A 545 -25.52 14.33 -14.44
N SER A 546 -25.92 13.10 -14.80
CA SER A 546 -27.09 12.43 -14.24
C SER A 546 -26.97 12.18 -12.72
N THR A 547 -25.73 11.87 -12.24
CA THR A 547 -25.43 11.71 -10.82
C THR A 547 -25.54 13.03 -10.09
N VAL A 548 -25.08 14.14 -10.69
CA VAL A 548 -25.25 15.50 -10.11
C VAL A 548 -26.76 15.83 -9.99
N LYS A 549 -27.55 15.58 -11.01
CA LYS A 549 -29.01 15.78 -10.98
C LYS A 549 -29.70 14.98 -9.88
N SER A 550 -29.31 13.72 -9.71
CA SER A 550 -29.83 12.85 -8.65
C SER A 550 -29.45 13.39 -7.27
N ASN A 551 -28.16 13.74 -7.05
CA ASN A 551 -27.69 14.32 -5.80
C ASN A 551 -28.43 15.64 -5.47
N MET A 552 -28.62 16.54 -6.46
CA MET A 552 -29.35 17.79 -6.26
C MET A 552 -30.78 17.56 -5.75
N LYS A 553 -31.47 16.55 -6.27
CA LYS A 553 -32.82 16.18 -5.80
C LYS A 553 -32.80 15.71 -4.33
N VAL A 554 -31.81 14.91 -3.97
CA VAL A 554 -31.64 14.42 -2.58
C VAL A 554 -31.27 15.58 -1.65
N ILE A 555 -30.37 16.48 -2.07
CA ILE A 555 -29.94 17.67 -1.34
C ILE A 555 -31.15 18.57 -1.04
N PHE A 556 -31.97 18.87 -2.04
CA PHE A 556 -33.16 19.70 -1.84
C PHE A 556 -34.12 19.12 -0.82
N ASN A 557 -34.33 17.80 -0.87
CA ASN A 557 -35.15 17.10 0.11
C ASN A 557 -34.56 17.16 1.53
N LYS A 558 -33.25 16.97 1.66
CA LYS A 558 -32.57 16.98 2.98
C LYS A 558 -32.51 18.36 3.60
N LEU A 559 -32.27 19.39 2.79
CA LEU A 559 -32.22 20.79 3.23
C LEU A 559 -33.59 21.45 3.30
N GLN A 560 -34.65 20.76 2.87
CA GLN A 560 -36.02 21.29 2.78
C GLN A 560 -36.11 22.60 1.99
N ILE A 561 -35.40 22.68 0.86
CA ILE A 561 -35.39 23.82 -0.05
C ILE A 561 -36.04 23.45 -1.38
N ASN A 562 -36.56 24.46 -2.07
CA ASN A 562 -37.27 24.28 -3.34
C ASN A 562 -36.51 24.82 -4.54
N SER A 563 -35.44 25.58 -4.32
CA SER A 563 -34.67 26.19 -5.40
C SER A 563 -33.15 26.13 -5.14
N ARG A 564 -32.40 26.10 -6.26
CA ARG A 564 -30.94 26.13 -6.22
C ARG A 564 -30.39 27.41 -5.57
N ALA A 565 -31.11 28.54 -5.70
CA ALA A 565 -30.69 29.81 -5.13
C ALA A 565 -30.65 29.80 -3.61
N GLU A 566 -31.49 28.99 -2.97
CA GLU A 566 -31.56 28.85 -1.52
C GLU A 566 -30.35 28.13 -0.92
N LEU A 567 -29.58 27.37 -1.73
CA LEU A 567 -28.32 26.74 -1.29
C LEU A 567 -27.33 27.74 -0.74
N LYS A 568 -27.36 28.98 -1.21
CA LYS A 568 -26.49 30.05 -0.75
C LYS A 568 -26.61 30.31 0.75
N ASN A 569 -27.79 30.12 1.33
CA ASN A 569 -28.05 30.33 2.75
C ASN A 569 -27.38 29.26 3.66
N PHE A 570 -26.90 28.16 3.10
CA PHE A 570 -26.30 27.04 3.80
C PHE A 570 -24.79 26.96 3.63
N PHE A 571 -24.22 27.64 2.62
CA PHE A 571 -22.82 27.49 2.19
C PHE A 571 -22.06 28.83 2.05
N GLU A 572 -22.60 29.94 2.59
CA GLU A 572 -21.90 31.23 2.73
C GLU A 572 -21.18 31.40 4.07
#